data_42e61f38c168d4273c5bdb6bc61e0249
#
_entry.id   42e61f38c168d4273c5bdb6bc61e0249
#
_cell.length_a   1.000
_cell.length_b   1.000
_cell.length_c   1.000
_cell.angle_alpha   90.00
_cell.angle_beta   90.00
_cell.angle_gamma   90.00
#
_symmetry.space_group_name_H-M   'P 1'
#
loop_
_entity.id
_entity.type
_entity.pdbx_description
1 polymer ?
#
loop_
_entity_poly.entity_id
_entity_poly.type
_entity_poly.pdbx_seq_one_letter_code
_entity_poly.pdbx_strand_id
1 'polypeptide(L)'
;MATPTERGTTVAEKSVESSTSAVEWGSIFAGAVAAFGITIILFTLGPGLGLASTSPWSFSNPTPTTFGTVAGIWLVVTQWFSSAFGGYLTGRMRTKWVGVRTDEVLFRDTAHGLLAWAVATLIMVALVTLGSAATAGVAAAAAASTPAAPTVTPEAAEQARKVAVAFAFTTSLSLLIGAFVAAAAGALGGFHRDEA
;
A
#
# COMPACT_ATOMS: atom_id res chain seq x y z
N MET A 1 4.24 -55.08 -53.80
CA MET A 1 4.02 -55.04 -52.36
C MET A 1 4.38 -53.61 -51.89
N ALA A 2 3.35 -52.74 -51.79
CA ALA A 2 3.54 -51.34 -51.52
C ALA A 2 3.34 -51.09 -50.01
N THR A 3 4.32 -50.47 -49.36
CA THR A 3 4.27 -50.07 -47.97
C THR A 3 3.35 -48.86 -47.81
N PRO A 4 2.50 -48.84 -46.79
CA PRO A 4 1.67 -47.68 -46.50
C PRO A 4 2.53 -46.52 -45.95
N THR A 5 2.49 -45.37 -46.60
CA THR A 5 3.05 -44.14 -46.12
C THR A 5 2.25 -43.68 -44.90
N GLU A 6 2.84 -43.75 -43.73
CA GLU A 6 2.29 -43.12 -42.52
C GLU A 6 2.25 -41.60 -42.76
N ARG A 7 1.04 -41.13 -42.96
CA ARG A 7 0.72 -39.71 -42.99
C ARG A 7 0.69 -39.21 -41.56
N GLY A 8 1.84 -38.75 -41.07
CA GLY A 8 1.95 -38.06 -39.80
C GLY A 8 0.97 -36.88 -39.75
N THR A 9 -0.16 -37.07 -39.12
CA THR A 9 -0.99 -35.97 -38.70
C THR A 9 -0.24 -35.21 -37.60
N THR A 10 0.48 -34.17 -37.99
CA THR A 10 0.87 -33.13 -37.03
C THR A 10 -0.43 -32.50 -36.52
N VAL A 11 -0.96 -33.05 -35.44
CA VAL A 11 -1.95 -32.33 -34.63
C VAL A 11 -1.20 -31.12 -34.14
N ALA A 12 -1.50 -29.95 -34.75
CA ALA A 12 -1.12 -28.70 -34.17
C ALA A 12 -1.72 -28.69 -32.75
N GLU A 13 -0.88 -28.90 -31.78
CA GLU A 13 -1.23 -28.75 -30.38
C GLU A 13 -1.59 -27.28 -30.18
N LYS A 14 -2.87 -26.98 -30.45
CA LYS A 14 -3.46 -25.70 -30.15
C LYS A 14 -3.28 -25.55 -28.66
N SER A 15 -2.31 -24.71 -28.25
CA SER A 15 -2.10 -24.36 -26.87
C SER A 15 -3.47 -23.93 -26.34
N VAL A 16 -4.12 -24.82 -25.59
CA VAL A 16 -5.34 -24.47 -24.87
C VAL A 16 -4.90 -23.43 -23.88
N GLU A 17 -5.18 -22.18 -24.24
CA GLU A 17 -5.01 -21.04 -23.35
C GLU A 17 -5.73 -21.43 -22.05
N SER A 18 -4.96 -21.61 -20.96
CA SER A 18 -5.52 -22.14 -19.72
C SER A 18 -6.63 -21.19 -19.28
N SER A 19 -7.81 -21.71 -19.01
CA SER A 19 -8.96 -20.94 -18.51
C SER A 19 -8.74 -20.36 -17.10
N THR A 20 -7.54 -20.51 -16.55
CA THR A 20 -7.13 -19.91 -15.27
C THR A 20 -6.95 -18.41 -15.44
N SER A 21 -7.63 -17.64 -14.61
CA SER A 21 -7.51 -16.18 -14.57
C SER A 21 -6.04 -15.74 -14.49
N ALA A 22 -5.64 -14.76 -15.30
CA ALA A 22 -4.33 -14.15 -15.24
C ALA A 22 -4.07 -13.40 -13.91
N VAL A 23 -5.14 -13.11 -13.16
CA VAL A 23 -5.10 -12.43 -11.86
C VAL A 23 -5.44 -13.41 -10.76
N GLU A 24 -4.51 -13.59 -9.83
CA GLU A 24 -4.67 -14.45 -8.65
C GLU A 24 -5.04 -13.60 -7.42
N TRP A 25 -6.32 -13.43 -7.22
CA TRP A 25 -6.85 -12.59 -6.14
C TRP A 25 -6.46 -13.05 -4.74
N GLY A 26 -6.25 -14.35 -4.53
CA GLY A 26 -5.82 -14.90 -3.24
C GLY A 26 -4.49 -14.32 -2.77
N SER A 27 -3.48 -14.30 -3.62
CA SER A 27 -2.16 -13.74 -3.32
C SER A 27 -2.22 -12.22 -3.15
N ILE A 28 -3.04 -11.52 -3.97
CA ILE A 28 -3.24 -10.08 -3.89
C ILE A 28 -3.83 -9.69 -2.54
N PHE A 29 -4.92 -10.34 -2.11
CA PHE A 29 -5.53 -10.08 -0.81
C PHE A 29 -4.61 -10.44 0.35
N ALA A 30 -3.87 -11.55 0.27
CA ALA A 30 -2.90 -11.92 1.30
C ALA A 30 -1.82 -10.85 1.47
N GLY A 31 -1.24 -10.36 0.38
CA GLY A 31 -0.26 -9.28 0.40
C GLY A 31 -0.85 -7.95 0.89
N ALA A 32 -2.09 -7.61 0.47
CA ALA A 32 -2.77 -6.40 0.93
C ALA A 32 -3.04 -6.43 2.44
N VAL A 33 -3.52 -7.56 2.98
CA VAL A 33 -3.75 -7.73 4.43
C VAL A 33 -2.44 -7.67 5.20
N ALA A 34 -1.37 -8.26 4.68
CA ALA A 34 -0.05 -8.19 5.29
C ALA A 34 0.49 -6.74 5.32
N ALA A 35 0.38 -6.01 4.19
CA ALA A 35 0.75 -4.59 4.14
C ALA A 35 -0.04 -3.76 5.15
N PHE A 36 -1.35 -4.00 5.24
CA PHE A 36 -2.22 -3.33 6.19
C PHE A 36 -1.84 -3.63 7.65
N GLY A 37 -1.54 -4.89 7.97
CA GLY A 37 -1.09 -5.29 9.31
C GLY A 37 0.22 -4.61 9.71
N ILE A 38 1.21 -4.57 8.82
CA ILE A 38 2.47 -3.84 9.04
C ILE A 38 2.22 -2.34 9.22
N THR A 39 1.32 -1.76 8.41
CA THR A 39 0.95 -0.35 8.53
C THR A 39 0.40 -0.05 9.92
N ILE A 40 -0.53 -0.87 10.45
CA ILE A 40 -1.07 -0.68 11.79
C ILE A 40 0.03 -0.73 12.85
N ILE A 41 0.91 -1.73 12.77
CA ILE A 41 2.02 -1.89 13.74
C ILE A 41 2.92 -0.66 13.73
N LEU A 42 3.38 -0.23 12.56
CA LEU A 42 4.28 0.92 12.43
C LEU A 42 3.57 2.24 12.74
N PHE A 43 2.29 2.36 12.39
CA PHE A 43 1.49 3.55 12.69
C PHE A 43 1.25 3.71 14.20
N THR A 44 1.09 2.63 14.94
CA THR A 44 0.97 2.67 16.42
C THR A 44 2.31 2.85 17.11
N LEU A 45 3.38 2.31 16.54
CA LEU A 45 4.74 2.45 17.08
C LEU A 45 5.24 3.91 17.00
N GLY A 46 4.94 4.63 15.91
CA GLY A 46 5.42 6.01 15.70
C GLY A 46 5.01 6.97 16.82
N PRO A 47 3.71 7.13 17.13
CA PRO A 47 3.26 7.93 18.27
C PRO A 47 3.80 7.45 19.61
N GLY A 48 3.95 6.12 19.80
CA GLY A 48 4.56 5.56 21.01
C GLY A 48 5.99 6.05 21.22
N LEU A 49 6.81 6.02 20.18
CA LEU A 49 8.18 6.55 20.19
C LEU A 49 8.18 8.07 20.36
N GLY A 50 7.25 8.77 19.71
CA GLY A 50 7.07 10.22 19.85
C GLY A 50 6.77 10.62 21.29
N LEU A 51 5.82 9.94 21.94
CA LEU A 51 5.48 10.19 23.32
C LEU A 51 6.65 9.86 24.28
N ALA A 52 7.39 8.79 24.02
CA ALA A 52 8.56 8.43 24.80
C ALA A 52 9.70 9.46 24.67
N SER A 53 9.73 10.22 23.58
CA SER A 53 10.71 11.29 23.36
C SER A 53 10.30 12.65 23.95
N THR A 54 9.05 12.78 24.46
CA THR A 54 8.57 14.01 25.08
C THR A 54 8.84 14.00 26.58
N SER A 55 9.25 15.18 27.10
CA SER A 55 9.46 15.40 28.53
C SER A 55 8.23 16.07 29.16
N PRO A 56 7.85 15.74 30.40
CA PRO A 56 6.85 16.52 31.13
C PRO A 56 7.33 17.95 31.45
N TRP A 57 8.61 18.23 31.24
CA TRP A 57 9.21 19.54 31.46
C TRP A 57 9.23 20.35 30.16
N SER A 58 8.57 21.51 30.15
CA SER A 58 8.27 22.31 28.94
C SER A 58 9.50 22.74 28.12
N PHE A 59 10.68 22.85 28.73
CA PHE A 59 11.90 23.35 28.07
C PHE A 59 12.76 22.27 27.39
N SER A 60 12.36 21.00 27.49
CA SER A 60 13.16 19.87 26.98
C SER A 60 12.52 19.18 25.77
N ASN A 61 11.47 19.75 25.21
CA ASN A 61 10.73 19.13 24.11
C ASN A 61 11.20 19.64 22.73
N PRO A 62 11.18 18.78 21.69
CA PRO A 62 11.42 19.21 20.33
C PRO A 62 10.42 20.30 19.89
N THR A 63 10.83 21.19 19.00
CA THR A 63 9.93 22.19 18.43
C THR A 63 8.79 21.50 17.65
N PRO A 64 7.61 22.11 17.53
CA PRO A 64 6.50 21.54 16.73
C PRO A 64 6.92 21.24 15.29
N THR A 65 7.80 22.05 14.70
CA THR A 65 8.34 21.84 13.35
C THR A 65 9.19 20.57 13.29
N THR A 66 10.12 20.38 14.27
CA THR A 66 10.97 19.18 14.34
C THR A 66 10.09 17.94 14.51
N PHE A 67 9.14 17.97 15.44
CA PHE A 67 8.22 16.87 15.66
C PHE A 67 7.42 16.51 14.39
N GLY A 68 6.85 17.51 13.71
CA GLY A 68 6.09 17.32 12.47
C GLY A 68 6.95 16.76 11.34
N THR A 69 8.21 17.19 11.21
CA THR A 69 9.12 16.67 10.20
C THR A 69 9.47 15.19 10.47
N VAL A 70 9.79 14.83 11.70
CA VAL A 70 10.10 13.44 12.07
C VAL A 70 8.87 12.55 11.87
N ALA A 71 7.68 13.01 12.27
CA ALA A 71 6.44 12.29 12.05
C ALA A 71 6.15 12.08 10.55
N GLY A 72 6.37 13.10 9.72
CA GLY A 72 6.23 13.01 8.27
C GLY A 72 7.17 11.96 7.65
N ILE A 73 8.45 11.98 8.03
CA ILE A 73 9.43 10.97 7.59
C ILE A 73 9.00 9.58 8.02
N TRP A 74 8.55 9.42 9.27
CA TRP A 74 8.07 8.14 9.77
C TRP A 74 6.88 7.59 8.96
N LEU A 75 5.93 8.44 8.59
CA LEU A 75 4.79 8.05 7.74
C LEU A 75 5.25 7.57 6.35
N VAL A 76 6.22 8.26 5.74
CA VAL A 76 6.80 7.85 4.45
C VAL A 76 7.49 6.50 4.57
N VAL A 77 8.31 6.29 5.59
CA VAL A 77 8.99 5.00 5.85
C VAL A 77 7.97 3.88 6.07
N THR A 78 6.95 4.14 6.88
CA THR A 78 5.84 3.19 7.12
C THR A 78 5.17 2.79 5.82
N GLN A 79 4.83 3.76 4.97
CA GLN A 79 4.19 3.52 3.68
C GLN A 79 5.05 2.64 2.77
N TRP A 80 6.35 2.95 2.63
CA TRP A 80 7.23 2.21 1.73
C TRP A 80 7.52 0.81 2.24
N PHE A 81 7.76 0.66 3.52
CA PHE A 81 8.05 -0.63 4.13
C PHE A 81 6.85 -1.57 4.03
N SER A 82 5.65 -1.07 4.34
CA SER A 82 4.41 -1.84 4.20
C SER A 82 4.13 -2.22 2.74
N SER A 83 4.37 -1.30 1.81
CA SER A 83 4.23 -1.54 0.37
C SER A 83 5.20 -2.61 -0.12
N ALA A 84 6.48 -2.54 0.29
CA ALA A 84 7.49 -3.53 -0.06
C ALA A 84 7.12 -4.92 0.46
N PHE A 85 6.73 -5.01 1.73
CA PHE A 85 6.39 -6.28 2.35
C PHE A 85 5.15 -6.92 1.71
N GLY A 86 4.08 -6.13 1.51
CA GLY A 86 2.86 -6.61 0.87
C GLY A 86 3.07 -7.05 -0.56
N GLY A 87 3.80 -6.26 -1.36
CA GLY A 87 4.14 -6.58 -2.74
C GLY A 87 4.99 -7.85 -2.83
N TYR A 88 6.04 -7.95 -2.02
CA TYR A 88 6.90 -9.13 -1.95
C TYR A 88 6.12 -10.40 -1.62
N LEU A 89 5.28 -10.35 -0.59
CA LEU A 89 4.47 -11.48 -0.17
C LEU A 89 3.50 -11.92 -1.27
N THR A 90 2.89 -10.97 -1.96
CA THR A 90 2.00 -11.24 -3.11
C THR A 90 2.73 -12.02 -4.20
N GLY A 91 3.90 -11.57 -4.63
CA GLY A 91 4.71 -12.28 -5.63
C GLY A 91 5.18 -13.65 -5.15
N ARG A 92 5.59 -13.75 -3.88
CA ARG A 92 6.08 -14.99 -3.28
C ARG A 92 5.00 -16.07 -3.11
N MET A 93 3.75 -15.67 -2.83
CA MET A 93 2.64 -16.60 -2.55
C MET A 93 1.81 -16.95 -3.79
N ARG A 94 2.02 -16.28 -4.90
CA ARG A 94 1.33 -16.60 -6.15
C ARG A 94 1.77 -17.97 -6.69
N THR A 95 0.86 -18.70 -7.34
CA THR A 95 1.17 -19.97 -8.00
C THR A 95 2.20 -19.81 -9.12
N LYS A 96 3.09 -20.79 -9.27
CA LYS A 96 4.11 -20.82 -10.33
C LYS A 96 3.45 -21.00 -11.69
N TRP A 97 3.78 -20.13 -12.65
CA TRP A 97 3.31 -20.24 -14.03
C TRP A 97 4.24 -21.15 -14.83
N VAL A 98 3.77 -22.33 -15.18
CA VAL A 98 4.52 -23.28 -16.00
C VAL A 98 4.18 -23.05 -17.48
N GLY A 99 5.20 -22.97 -18.34
CA GLY A 99 5.02 -22.80 -19.79
C GLY A 99 4.75 -21.37 -20.26
N VAL A 100 4.84 -20.38 -19.38
CA VAL A 100 4.73 -18.95 -19.73
C VAL A 100 6.11 -18.34 -19.89
N ARG A 101 6.27 -17.40 -20.83
CA ARG A 101 7.54 -16.68 -21.06
C ARG A 101 7.94 -15.89 -19.81
N THR A 102 9.23 -15.83 -19.55
CA THR A 102 9.81 -15.16 -18.37
C THR A 102 9.39 -13.68 -18.29
N ASP A 103 9.35 -12.98 -19.42
CA ASP A 103 8.93 -11.57 -19.47
C ASP A 103 7.48 -11.38 -19.00
N GLU A 104 6.61 -12.29 -19.41
CA GLU A 104 5.21 -12.27 -19.03
C GLU A 104 5.03 -12.62 -17.54
N VAL A 105 5.81 -13.56 -17.02
CA VAL A 105 5.81 -13.90 -15.58
C VAL A 105 6.24 -12.68 -14.77
N LEU A 106 7.31 -12.00 -15.17
CA LEU A 106 7.79 -10.80 -14.50
C LEU A 106 6.75 -9.68 -14.51
N PHE A 107 6.09 -9.46 -15.66
CA PHE A 107 5.00 -8.48 -15.77
C PHE A 107 3.85 -8.81 -14.82
N ARG A 108 3.41 -10.07 -14.78
CA ARG A 108 2.32 -10.51 -13.90
C ARG A 108 2.67 -10.35 -12.43
N ASP A 109 3.90 -10.68 -12.02
CA ASP A 109 4.36 -10.52 -10.64
C ASP A 109 4.39 -9.04 -10.23
N THR A 110 4.88 -8.19 -11.12
CA THR A 110 4.87 -6.74 -10.93
C THR A 110 3.45 -6.20 -10.78
N ALA A 111 2.54 -6.62 -11.68
CA ALA A 111 1.14 -6.22 -11.64
C ALA A 111 0.42 -6.69 -10.37
N HIS A 112 0.70 -7.91 -9.89
CA HIS A 112 0.10 -8.43 -8.66
C HIS A 112 0.58 -7.64 -7.43
N GLY A 113 1.86 -7.27 -7.36
CA GLY A 113 2.39 -6.40 -6.30
C GLY A 113 1.71 -5.03 -6.30
N LEU A 114 1.53 -4.42 -7.49
CA LEU A 114 0.80 -3.17 -7.64
C LEU A 114 -0.67 -3.28 -7.22
N LEU A 115 -1.35 -4.36 -7.60
CA LEU A 115 -2.75 -4.60 -7.21
C LEU A 115 -2.88 -4.79 -5.69
N ALA A 116 -1.94 -5.49 -5.05
CA ALA A 116 -1.95 -5.62 -3.59
C ALA A 116 -1.81 -4.26 -2.89
N TRP A 117 -0.91 -3.39 -3.38
CA TRP A 117 -0.79 -2.01 -2.90
C TRP A 117 -2.09 -1.23 -3.10
N ALA A 118 -2.72 -1.34 -4.27
CA ALA A 118 -3.97 -0.64 -4.57
C ALA A 118 -5.10 -1.08 -3.64
N VAL A 119 -5.26 -2.38 -3.42
CA VAL A 119 -6.27 -2.93 -2.50
C VAL A 119 -6.01 -2.46 -1.06
N ALA A 120 -4.76 -2.54 -0.58
CA ALA A 120 -4.40 -2.05 0.75
C ALA A 120 -4.69 -0.56 0.92
N THR A 121 -4.38 0.24 -0.09
CA THR A 121 -4.64 1.69 -0.11
C THR A 121 -6.14 1.99 -0.08
N LEU A 122 -6.95 1.28 -0.87
CA LEU A 122 -8.40 1.44 -0.87
C LEU A 122 -9.02 1.08 0.49
N ILE A 123 -8.57 0.00 1.12
CA ILE A 123 -9.01 -0.38 2.47
C ILE A 123 -8.66 0.74 3.47
N MET A 124 -7.44 1.27 3.40
CA MET A 124 -6.99 2.33 4.30
C MET A 124 -7.82 3.61 4.11
N VAL A 125 -8.05 4.03 2.86
CA VAL A 125 -8.88 5.21 2.54
C VAL A 125 -10.31 5.00 3.06
N ALA A 126 -10.90 3.83 2.84
CA ALA A 126 -12.24 3.53 3.34
C ALA A 126 -12.31 3.61 4.88
N LEU A 127 -11.33 3.06 5.60
CA LEU A 127 -11.29 3.10 7.05
C LEU A 127 -11.07 4.53 7.58
N VAL A 128 -10.19 5.31 6.95
CA VAL A 128 -9.94 6.70 7.34
C VAL A 128 -11.19 7.55 7.11
N THR A 129 -11.88 7.39 5.97
CA THR A 129 -13.11 8.15 5.69
C THR A 129 -14.24 7.78 6.63
N LEU A 130 -14.45 6.51 6.91
CA LEU A 130 -15.45 6.06 7.90
C LEU A 130 -15.12 6.54 9.31
N GLY A 131 -13.85 6.44 9.71
CA GLY A 131 -13.38 6.91 11.02
C GLY A 131 -13.52 8.43 11.17
N SER A 132 -13.18 9.21 10.15
CA SER A 132 -13.32 10.67 10.18
C SER A 132 -14.79 11.10 10.18
N ALA A 133 -15.68 10.42 9.47
CA ALA A 133 -17.11 10.68 9.53
C ALA A 133 -17.68 10.41 10.93
N ALA A 134 -17.27 9.33 11.58
CA ALA A 134 -17.68 9.00 12.94
C ALA A 134 -17.20 10.06 13.96
N THR A 135 -15.92 10.46 13.88
CA THR A 135 -15.35 11.50 14.77
C THR A 135 -15.95 12.87 14.51
N ALA A 136 -16.25 13.24 13.25
CA ALA A 136 -16.96 14.48 12.93
C ALA A 136 -18.38 14.52 13.52
N GLY A 137 -19.08 13.40 13.50
CA GLY A 137 -20.40 13.28 14.15
C GLY A 137 -20.34 13.50 15.65
N VAL A 138 -19.36 12.90 16.35
CA VAL A 138 -19.13 13.10 17.78
C VAL A 138 -18.74 14.56 18.07
N ALA A 139 -17.84 15.16 17.27
CA ALA A 139 -17.43 16.54 17.43
C ALA A 139 -18.59 17.53 17.22
N ALA A 140 -19.46 17.29 16.22
CA ALA A 140 -20.64 18.11 15.99
C ALA A 140 -21.63 18.02 17.16
N ALA A 141 -21.85 16.83 17.72
CA ALA A 141 -22.71 16.64 18.90
C ALA A 141 -22.15 17.38 20.14
N ALA A 142 -20.82 17.32 20.33
CA ALA A 142 -20.14 18.05 21.41
C ALA A 142 -20.19 19.57 21.20
N ALA A 143 -20.01 20.07 19.99
CA ALA A 143 -20.09 21.49 19.65
C ALA A 143 -21.50 22.07 19.86
N ALA A 144 -22.55 21.27 19.64
CA ALA A 144 -23.92 21.69 19.86
C ALA A 144 -24.23 21.96 21.37
N SER A 145 -23.40 21.45 22.27
CA SER A 145 -23.52 21.61 23.72
C SER A 145 -22.57 22.67 24.32
N THR A 146 -21.70 23.29 23.50
CA THR A 146 -20.71 24.28 23.96
C THR A 146 -21.01 25.68 23.41
N PRO A 147 -20.84 26.78 24.21
CA PRO A 147 -20.97 28.14 23.67
C PRO A 147 -19.86 28.45 22.67
N ALA A 148 -20.27 28.99 21.52
CA ALA A 148 -19.47 29.56 20.43
C ALA A 148 -18.02 29.03 20.23
N ALA A 149 -17.85 28.27 19.14
CA ALA A 149 -16.51 27.90 18.68
C ALA A 149 -15.64 29.15 18.45
N PRO A 150 -14.33 29.11 18.78
CA PRO A 150 -13.41 30.20 18.51
C PRO A 150 -13.39 30.55 17.02
N THR A 151 -13.53 31.81 16.68
CA THR A 151 -13.45 32.28 15.29
C THR A 151 -12.05 32.03 14.75
N VAL A 152 -11.98 31.27 13.66
CA VAL A 152 -10.70 31.01 12.97
C VAL A 152 -10.22 32.33 12.35
N THR A 153 -9.02 32.79 12.72
CA THR A 153 -8.45 34.01 12.12
C THR A 153 -8.00 33.75 10.68
N PRO A 154 -7.97 34.79 9.81
CA PRO A 154 -7.49 34.65 8.44
C PRO A 154 -6.08 34.06 8.35
N GLU A 155 -5.20 34.40 9.27
CA GLU A 155 -3.81 33.91 9.35
C GLU A 155 -3.79 32.39 9.68
N ALA A 156 -4.61 31.94 10.62
CA ALA A 156 -4.74 30.53 10.97
C ALA A 156 -5.32 29.72 9.80
N ALA A 157 -6.31 30.25 9.09
CA ALA A 157 -6.87 29.63 7.90
C ALA A 157 -5.83 29.50 6.77
N GLU A 158 -5.03 30.54 6.52
CA GLU A 158 -3.96 30.51 5.50
C GLU A 158 -2.86 29.53 5.89
N GLN A 159 -2.48 29.45 7.17
CA GLN A 159 -1.50 28.46 7.63
C GLN A 159 -2.04 27.04 7.48
N ALA A 160 -3.29 26.79 7.82
CA ALA A 160 -3.93 25.49 7.64
C ALA A 160 -3.98 25.09 6.15
N ARG A 161 -4.29 26.04 5.27
CA ARG A 161 -4.26 25.81 3.81
C ARG A 161 -2.87 25.41 3.31
N LYS A 162 -1.82 26.12 3.73
CA LYS A 162 -0.42 25.78 3.35
C LYS A 162 -0.03 24.38 3.81
N VAL A 163 -0.35 24.04 5.05
CA VAL A 163 -0.09 22.69 5.59
C VAL A 163 -0.86 21.63 4.80
N ALA A 164 -2.14 21.86 4.50
CA ALA A 164 -2.96 20.93 3.73
C ALA A 164 -2.41 20.69 2.33
N VAL A 165 -1.97 21.74 1.64
CA VAL A 165 -1.35 21.66 0.31
C VAL A 165 -0.05 20.86 0.37
N ALA A 166 0.85 21.18 1.29
CA ALA A 166 2.10 20.43 1.47
C ALA A 166 1.86 18.96 1.80
N PHE A 167 0.90 18.68 2.67
CA PHE A 167 0.49 17.33 3.02
C PHE A 167 -0.06 16.56 1.81
N ALA A 168 -0.91 17.19 0.99
CA ALA A 168 -1.48 16.55 -0.19
C ALA A 168 -0.39 16.17 -1.21
N PHE A 169 0.54 17.06 -1.50
CA PHE A 169 1.66 16.76 -2.42
C PHE A 169 2.58 15.67 -1.89
N THR A 170 2.97 15.77 -0.63
CA THR A 170 3.85 14.75 0.00
C THR A 170 3.20 13.39 0.02
N THR A 171 1.91 13.33 0.37
CA THR A 171 1.14 12.08 0.39
C THR A 171 1.01 11.50 -1.02
N SER A 172 0.67 12.31 -2.02
CA SER A 172 0.56 11.85 -3.41
C SER A 172 1.87 11.28 -3.93
N LEU A 173 2.98 11.96 -3.68
CA LEU A 173 4.31 11.49 -4.07
C LEU A 173 4.68 10.18 -3.33
N SER A 174 4.41 10.11 -2.04
CA SER A 174 4.67 8.91 -1.23
C SER A 174 3.85 7.71 -1.72
N LEU A 175 2.58 7.92 -2.10
CA LEU A 175 1.74 6.89 -2.68
C LEU A 175 2.28 6.38 -4.02
N LEU A 176 2.70 7.27 -4.92
CA LEU A 176 3.30 6.89 -6.20
C LEU A 176 4.56 6.05 -6.00
N ILE A 177 5.44 6.46 -5.09
CA ILE A 177 6.64 5.68 -4.77
C ILE A 177 6.26 4.34 -4.12
N GLY A 178 5.26 4.33 -3.23
CA GLY A 178 4.74 3.10 -2.62
C GLY A 178 4.20 2.11 -3.65
N ALA A 179 3.49 2.58 -4.68
CA ALA A 179 3.04 1.78 -5.82
C ALA A 179 4.21 1.13 -6.56
N PHE A 180 5.24 1.93 -6.88
CA PHE A 180 6.44 1.44 -7.53
C PHE A 180 7.19 0.43 -6.67
N VAL A 181 7.37 0.71 -5.39
CA VAL A 181 8.02 -0.18 -4.42
C VAL A 181 7.29 -1.52 -4.32
N ALA A 182 5.95 -1.51 -4.24
CA ALA A 182 5.15 -2.73 -4.19
C ALA A 182 5.25 -3.54 -5.48
N ALA A 183 5.24 -2.88 -6.64
CA ALA A 183 5.40 -3.50 -7.94
C ALA A 183 6.78 -4.19 -8.06
N ALA A 184 7.85 -3.49 -7.74
CA ALA A 184 9.21 -4.03 -7.74
C ALA A 184 9.39 -5.18 -6.73
N ALA A 185 8.83 -5.03 -5.54
CA ALA A 185 8.86 -6.08 -4.51
C ALA A 185 8.05 -7.32 -4.92
N GLY A 186 6.95 -7.15 -5.66
CA GLY A 186 6.17 -8.24 -6.24
C GLY A 186 7.00 -9.06 -7.23
N ALA A 187 7.72 -8.40 -8.14
CA ALA A 187 8.66 -9.04 -9.05
C ALA A 187 9.74 -9.82 -8.30
N LEU A 188 10.33 -9.22 -7.26
CA LEU A 188 11.35 -9.87 -6.44
C LEU A 188 10.79 -11.10 -5.70
N GLY A 189 9.57 -11.00 -5.15
CA GLY A 189 8.88 -12.12 -4.50
C GLY A 189 8.63 -13.27 -5.46
N GLY A 190 8.22 -12.97 -6.71
CA GLY A 190 8.04 -13.93 -7.78
C GLY A 190 9.35 -14.61 -8.19
N PHE A 191 10.41 -13.84 -8.35
CA PHE A 191 11.75 -14.37 -8.64
C PHE A 191 12.21 -15.39 -7.59
N HIS A 192 12.16 -15.05 -6.32
CA HIS A 192 12.52 -15.98 -5.24
C HIS A 192 11.61 -17.22 -5.17
N ARG A 193 10.34 -17.10 -5.57
CA ARG A 193 9.43 -18.26 -5.68
C ARG A 193 9.92 -19.23 -6.74
N ASP A 194 10.37 -18.71 -7.88
CA ASP A 194 10.73 -19.52 -9.05
C ASP A 194 12.08 -20.22 -8.87
N GLU A 195 12.95 -19.70 -7.99
CA GLU A 195 14.23 -20.29 -7.62
C GLU A 195 14.11 -21.39 -6.54
N ALA A 196 12.97 -21.47 -5.83
CA ALA A 196 12.75 -22.42 -4.76
C ALA A 196 12.01 -23.67 -5.26
#